data_721abe34501ceb9067373b092a3fbe62
#
_entry.id   721abe34501ceb9067373b092a3fbe62
#
_cell.length_a   1.000
_cell.length_b   1.000
_cell.length_c   1.000
_cell.angle_alpha   90.00
_cell.angle_beta   90.00
_cell.angle_gamma   90.00
#
_symmetry.space_group_name_H-M   'P 1'
#
loop_
_entity.id
_entity.type
_entity.pdbx_description
1 polymer ?
#
loop_
_entity_poly.entity_id
_entity_poly.type
_entity_poly.pdbx_seq_one_letter_code
_entity_poly.pdbx_strand_id
1 'polypeptide(L)'
;MHIDTTRFGRVLIQESDLVRLPEGLVGFRSFTQFVLIPDPVMAGLSWLQSATAPELAFGLVAPPLALGDYRVELRPGDRAALELDDERSALIYVILNRAEGGLTVNLQGPLVFNPPRRLGRQMVLTSSRFAVRYPLDGPAILPGPTAFRATA
;
A
#
# COMPACT_ATOMS: atom_id res chain seq x y z
N MET A 1 14.98 6.44 -15.91
CA MET A 1 14.13 5.25 -16.21
C MET A 1 12.68 5.70 -16.28
N HIS A 2 11.92 5.12 -17.19
CA HIS A 2 10.49 5.42 -17.33
C HIS A 2 9.69 4.15 -17.11
N ILE A 3 8.49 4.30 -16.52
CA ILE A 3 7.48 3.24 -16.51
C ILE A 3 6.24 3.76 -17.22
N ASP A 4 5.53 2.85 -17.87
CA ASP A 4 4.26 3.18 -18.50
C ASP A 4 3.12 2.83 -17.54
N THR A 5 2.17 3.74 -17.39
CA THR A 5 1.01 3.53 -16.55
C THR A 5 -0.25 3.94 -17.29
N THR A 6 -1.32 3.20 -17.06
CA THR A 6 -2.63 3.56 -17.61
C THR A 6 -3.19 4.80 -16.91
N ARG A 7 -2.94 4.93 -15.61
CA ARG A 7 -3.52 5.99 -14.79
C ARG A 7 -2.78 7.32 -14.91
N PHE A 8 -1.44 7.28 -14.99
CA PHE A 8 -0.59 8.48 -14.92
C PHE A 8 0.21 8.72 -16.19
N GLY A 9 0.00 7.90 -17.23
CA GLY A 9 0.80 7.97 -18.43
C GLY A 9 2.22 7.48 -18.17
N ARG A 10 3.17 8.08 -18.87
CA ARG A 10 4.58 7.73 -18.74
C ARG A 10 5.18 8.50 -17.57
N VAL A 11 5.72 7.79 -16.61
CA VAL A 11 6.27 8.36 -15.38
C VAL A 11 7.77 8.17 -15.33
N LEU A 12 8.50 9.25 -15.08
CA LEU A 12 9.95 9.20 -14.88
C LEU A 12 10.23 8.79 -13.44
N ILE A 13 11.01 7.73 -13.28
CA ILE A 13 11.40 7.24 -11.95
C ILE A 13 12.91 7.01 -11.90
N GLN A 14 13.44 6.99 -10.68
CA GLN A 14 14.79 6.52 -10.39
C GLN A 14 14.70 5.11 -9.84
N GLU A 15 15.79 4.34 -9.95
CA GLU A 15 15.85 3.00 -9.40
C GLU A 15 15.52 3.01 -7.89
N SER A 16 15.92 4.07 -7.19
CA SER A 16 15.64 4.25 -5.77
C SER A 16 14.15 4.47 -5.46
N ASP A 17 13.31 4.73 -6.45
CA ASP A 17 11.86 4.84 -6.25
C ASP A 17 11.16 3.48 -6.26
N LEU A 18 11.83 2.45 -6.74
CA LEU A 18 11.25 1.11 -6.80
C LEU A 18 11.08 0.53 -5.40
N VAL A 19 9.90 -0.06 -5.18
CA VAL A 19 9.57 -0.81 -3.98
C VAL A 19 9.38 -2.26 -4.39
N ARG A 20 10.02 -3.17 -3.69
CA ARG A 20 9.90 -4.60 -3.97
C ARG A 20 8.95 -5.26 -3.00
N LEU A 21 8.03 -6.02 -3.53
CA LEU A 21 7.18 -6.93 -2.77
C LEU A 21 7.53 -8.34 -3.25
N PRO A 22 8.55 -8.98 -2.65
CA PRO A 22 9.06 -10.26 -3.17
C PRO A 22 8.01 -11.37 -3.31
N GLU A 23 6.96 -11.31 -2.50
CA GLU A 23 5.85 -12.27 -2.56
C GLU A 23 4.64 -11.72 -3.31
N GLY A 24 4.73 -10.51 -3.84
CA GLY A 24 3.61 -9.86 -4.50
C GLY A 24 2.44 -9.58 -3.56
N LEU A 25 1.26 -9.49 -4.12
CA LEU A 25 -0.01 -9.31 -3.40
C LEU A 25 -0.91 -10.52 -3.61
N VAL A 26 -1.86 -10.72 -2.72
CA VAL A 26 -2.85 -11.79 -2.88
C VAL A 26 -3.57 -11.62 -4.22
N GLY A 27 -3.52 -12.65 -5.05
CA GLY A 27 -4.05 -12.62 -6.41
C GLY A 27 -3.09 -12.07 -7.46
N PHE A 28 -1.94 -11.49 -7.05
CA PHE A 28 -0.99 -10.85 -7.96
C PHE A 28 0.45 -11.16 -7.56
N ARG A 29 0.74 -12.42 -7.30
CA ARG A 29 2.01 -12.84 -6.71
C ARG A 29 3.22 -12.73 -7.62
N SER A 30 3.00 -12.69 -8.93
CA SER A 30 4.08 -12.55 -9.90
C SER A 30 4.53 -11.10 -10.09
N PHE A 31 3.79 -10.14 -9.56
CA PHE A 31 4.14 -8.73 -9.68
C PHE A 31 4.87 -8.29 -8.41
N THR A 32 6.15 -8.00 -8.56
CA THR A 32 7.03 -7.77 -7.40
C THR A 32 7.68 -6.39 -7.38
N GLN A 33 7.59 -5.61 -8.47
CA GLN A 33 8.19 -4.30 -8.56
C GLN A 33 7.13 -3.23 -8.73
N PHE A 34 7.15 -2.27 -7.83
CA PHE A 34 6.15 -1.20 -7.78
C PHE A 34 6.80 0.14 -7.50
N VAL A 35 6.05 1.21 -7.72
CA VAL A 35 6.37 2.54 -7.23
C VAL A 35 5.15 3.10 -6.52
N LEU A 36 5.37 3.96 -5.52
CA LEU A 36 4.28 4.68 -4.85
C LEU A 36 4.16 6.07 -5.47
N ILE A 37 2.98 6.37 -6.00
CA ILE A 37 2.68 7.65 -6.65
C ILE A 37 1.57 8.32 -5.84
N PRO A 38 1.83 9.47 -5.23
CA PRO A 38 0.77 10.22 -4.55
C PRO A 38 -0.34 10.61 -5.52
N ASP A 39 -1.60 10.49 -5.09
CA ASP A 39 -2.70 10.94 -5.92
C ASP A 39 -2.64 12.47 -6.07
N PRO A 40 -2.78 13.02 -7.29
CA PRO A 40 -2.62 14.46 -7.49
C PRO A 40 -3.74 15.30 -6.90
N VAL A 41 -4.89 14.69 -6.60
CA VAL A 41 -6.08 15.41 -6.13
C VAL A 41 -6.44 15.05 -4.70
N MET A 42 -6.43 13.75 -4.38
CA MET A 42 -6.90 13.27 -3.07
C MET A 42 -5.73 13.11 -2.12
N ALA A 43 -5.64 14.01 -1.13
CA ALA A 43 -4.61 13.93 -0.09
C ALA A 43 -4.76 12.62 0.70
N GLY A 44 -3.64 12.01 1.04
CA GLY A 44 -3.60 10.76 1.82
C GLY A 44 -3.76 9.49 0.99
N LEU A 45 -4.10 9.62 -0.28
CA LEU A 45 -4.18 8.49 -1.21
C LEU A 45 -2.87 8.41 -1.99
N SER A 46 -2.27 7.22 -2.01
CA SER A 46 -1.13 6.90 -2.88
C SER A 46 -1.47 5.68 -3.71
N TRP A 47 -0.89 5.60 -4.88
CA TRP A 47 -1.08 4.47 -5.78
C TRP A 47 0.16 3.60 -5.80
N LEU A 48 -0.03 2.34 -5.47
CA LEU A 48 1.01 1.33 -5.63
C LEU A 48 0.93 0.84 -7.08
N GLN A 49 1.71 1.47 -7.93
CA GLN A 49 1.71 1.22 -9.37
C GLN A 49 2.72 0.14 -9.71
N SER A 50 2.29 -0.87 -10.45
CA SER A 50 3.21 -1.87 -10.98
C SER A 50 4.20 -1.21 -11.95
N ALA A 51 5.47 -1.54 -11.80
CA ALA A 51 6.51 -1.07 -12.72
C ALA A 51 6.52 -1.85 -14.04
N THR A 52 5.82 -2.99 -14.11
CA THR A 52 5.85 -3.88 -15.28
C THR A 52 4.50 -4.05 -15.96
N ALA A 53 3.40 -3.81 -15.25
CA ALA A 53 2.05 -3.92 -15.79
C ALA A 53 1.37 -2.55 -15.72
N PRO A 54 1.25 -1.84 -16.83
CA PRO A 54 0.72 -0.45 -16.84
C PRO A 54 -0.67 -0.30 -16.23
N GLU A 55 -1.52 -1.29 -16.39
CA GLU A 55 -2.91 -1.25 -15.91
C GLU A 55 -3.04 -1.63 -14.43
N LEU A 56 -1.98 -2.15 -13.79
CA LEU A 56 -2.07 -2.66 -12.43
C LEU A 56 -1.62 -1.61 -11.42
N ALA A 57 -2.57 -1.12 -10.64
CA ALA A 57 -2.32 -0.16 -9.56
C ALA A 57 -3.32 -0.38 -8.44
N PHE A 58 -2.87 -0.20 -7.20
CA PHE A 58 -3.69 -0.33 -6.00
C PHE A 58 -3.70 0.98 -5.23
N GLY A 59 -4.89 1.48 -4.90
CA GLY A 59 -5.00 2.65 -4.03
C GLY A 59 -4.69 2.28 -2.59
N LEU A 60 -3.82 3.04 -1.95
CA LEU A 60 -3.39 2.82 -0.58
C LEU A 60 -3.68 4.04 0.27
N VAL A 61 -4.26 3.81 1.45
CA VAL A 61 -4.48 4.84 2.46
C VAL A 61 -4.02 4.32 3.81
N ALA A 62 -3.76 5.24 4.75
CA ALA A 62 -3.49 4.84 6.12
C ALA A 62 -4.75 4.22 6.73
N PRO A 63 -4.62 3.29 7.70
CA PRO A 63 -5.80 2.77 8.40
C PRO A 63 -6.62 3.90 9.00
N PRO A 64 -7.97 3.81 8.97
CA PRO A 64 -8.83 4.87 9.52
C PRO A 64 -8.54 5.13 11.01
N LEU A 65 -8.42 6.41 11.38
CA LEU A 65 -8.16 6.79 12.78
C LEU A 65 -9.30 6.36 13.74
N ALA A 66 -10.51 6.24 13.21
CA ALA A 66 -11.64 5.77 14.01
C ALA A 66 -11.44 4.34 14.54
N LEU A 67 -10.52 3.60 13.94
CA LEU A 67 -10.16 2.24 14.37
C LEU A 67 -8.95 2.29 15.30
N GLY A 68 -9.12 2.88 16.47
CA GLY A 68 -8.03 3.02 17.43
C GLY A 68 -7.47 1.69 17.95
N ASP A 69 -8.22 0.61 17.83
CA ASP A 69 -7.80 -0.73 18.21
C ASP A 69 -7.23 -1.56 17.06
N TYR A 70 -7.14 -1.00 15.85
CA TYR A 70 -6.57 -1.70 14.72
C TYR A 70 -5.07 -1.89 14.92
N ARG A 71 -4.65 -3.14 14.95
CA ARG A 71 -3.24 -3.50 15.16
C ARG A 71 -2.83 -4.53 14.13
N VAL A 72 -1.64 -4.34 13.59
CA VAL A 72 -1.00 -5.32 12.71
C VAL A 72 0.18 -5.90 13.48
N GLU A 73 0.03 -7.15 13.92
CA GLU A 73 1.10 -7.83 14.62
C GLU A 73 2.03 -8.49 13.62
N LEU A 74 3.30 -8.10 13.65
CA LEU A 74 4.31 -8.68 12.78
C LEU A 74 4.86 -9.96 13.40
N ARG A 75 4.73 -11.06 12.67
CA ARG A 75 5.32 -12.34 13.06
C ARG A 75 6.82 -12.32 12.76
N PRO A 76 7.62 -13.19 13.39
CA PRO A 76 9.07 -13.24 13.12
C PRO A 76 9.39 -13.38 11.63
N GLY A 77 8.63 -14.19 10.88
CA GLY A 77 8.81 -14.33 9.45
C GLY A 77 8.56 -13.04 8.67
N ASP A 78 7.59 -12.24 9.10
CA ASP A 78 7.28 -10.96 8.47
C ASP A 78 8.41 -9.97 8.69
N ARG A 79 8.92 -9.90 9.91
CA ARG A 79 10.04 -9.02 10.25
C ARG A 79 11.30 -9.38 9.46
N ALA A 80 11.57 -10.67 9.34
CA ALA A 80 12.71 -11.16 8.58
C ALA A 80 12.56 -10.83 7.08
N ALA A 81 11.37 -11.06 6.52
CA ALA A 81 11.11 -10.79 5.11
C ALA A 81 11.22 -9.30 4.78
N LEU A 82 10.86 -8.43 5.72
CA LEU A 82 10.94 -6.98 5.56
C LEU A 82 12.28 -6.41 6.02
N GLU A 83 13.17 -7.23 6.56
CA GLU A 83 14.44 -6.80 7.14
C GLU A 83 14.25 -5.69 8.17
N LEU A 84 13.21 -5.81 9.00
CA LEU A 84 12.86 -4.81 10.01
C LEU A 84 13.60 -5.10 11.31
N ASP A 85 14.38 -4.11 11.76
CA ASP A 85 15.04 -4.14 13.07
C ASP A 85 14.13 -3.59 14.17
N ASP A 86 13.26 -2.63 13.80
CA ASP A 86 12.35 -1.96 14.73
C ASP A 86 10.96 -1.86 14.10
N GLU A 87 9.96 -2.45 14.76
CA GLU A 87 8.57 -2.42 14.29
C GLU A 87 8.02 -1.00 14.15
N ARG A 88 8.54 -0.05 14.92
CA ARG A 88 8.10 1.34 14.85
C ARG A 88 8.50 2.02 13.54
N SER A 89 9.45 1.45 12.83
CA SER A 89 9.88 1.94 11.51
C SER A 89 8.96 1.49 10.39
N ALA A 90 8.06 0.56 10.65
CA ALA A 90 7.16 0.03 9.64
C ALA A 90 6.03 1.03 9.35
N LEU A 91 5.69 1.17 8.07
CA LEU A 91 4.53 1.93 7.63
C LEU A 91 3.43 0.96 7.21
N ILE A 92 2.22 1.26 7.63
CA ILE A 92 1.06 0.40 7.38
C ILE A 92 0.06 1.14 6.50
N TYR A 93 -0.36 0.47 5.44
CA TYR A 93 -1.40 0.94 4.53
C TYR A 93 -2.45 -0.12 4.37
N VAL A 94 -3.65 0.30 4.01
CA VAL A 94 -4.74 -0.61 3.62
C VAL A 94 -5.17 -0.29 2.20
N ILE A 95 -5.64 -1.31 1.49
CA ILE A 95 -6.05 -1.17 0.09
C ILE A 95 -7.44 -0.58 0.02
N LEU A 96 -7.56 0.47 -0.79
CA LEU A 96 -8.81 1.16 -1.06
C LEU A 96 -9.53 0.49 -2.23
N ASN A 97 -10.82 0.24 -2.07
CA ASN A 97 -11.67 -0.30 -3.13
C ASN A 97 -12.86 0.61 -3.34
N ARG A 98 -13.32 0.67 -4.59
CA ARG A 98 -14.55 1.37 -4.94
C ARG A 98 -15.67 0.35 -5.05
N ALA A 99 -16.76 0.58 -4.32
CA ALA A 99 -17.97 -0.24 -4.35
C ALA A 99 -19.16 0.64 -4.70
N GLU A 100 -20.30 0.04 -5.00
CA GLU A 100 -21.52 0.80 -5.34
C GLU A 100 -21.93 1.79 -4.25
N GLY A 101 -21.73 1.42 -2.99
CA GLY A 101 -22.07 2.29 -1.86
C GLY A 101 -21.00 3.31 -1.50
N GLY A 102 -19.90 3.39 -2.25
CA GLY A 102 -18.79 4.30 -1.97
C GLY A 102 -17.46 3.59 -1.85
N LEU A 103 -16.55 4.20 -1.10
CA LEU A 103 -15.21 3.66 -0.92
C LEU A 103 -15.15 2.73 0.30
N THR A 104 -14.39 1.65 0.17
CA THR A 104 -14.12 0.73 1.27
C THR A 104 -12.62 0.45 1.37
N VAL A 105 -12.17 -0.02 2.52
CA VAL A 105 -10.77 -0.46 2.70
C VAL A 105 -10.75 -1.90 3.19
N ASN A 106 -9.71 -2.63 2.78
CA ASN A 106 -9.50 -4.00 3.20
C ASN A 106 -8.64 -4.01 4.47
N LEU A 107 -9.28 -4.24 5.61
CA LEU A 107 -8.59 -4.28 6.90
C LEU A 107 -7.94 -5.63 7.19
N GLN A 108 -8.27 -6.67 6.42
CA GLN A 108 -7.69 -8.00 6.61
C GLN A 108 -6.40 -8.22 5.82
N GLY A 109 -6.12 -7.36 4.85
CA GLY A 109 -4.95 -7.49 3.99
C GLY A 109 -4.06 -6.25 3.99
N PRO A 110 -3.62 -5.76 5.17
CA PRO A 110 -2.78 -4.57 5.20
C PRO A 110 -1.44 -4.80 4.54
N LEU A 111 -0.89 -3.72 3.97
CA LEU A 111 0.47 -3.72 3.46
C LEU A 111 1.39 -3.07 4.49
N VAL A 112 2.51 -3.71 4.73
CA VAL A 112 3.54 -3.20 5.63
C VAL A 112 4.78 -2.92 4.82
N PHE A 113 5.35 -1.72 4.99
CA PHE A 113 6.55 -1.30 4.29
C PHE A 113 7.68 -1.00 5.26
N ASN A 114 8.88 -1.35 4.83
CA ASN A 114 10.12 -0.91 5.46
C ASN A 114 10.78 0.11 4.51
N PRO A 115 10.57 1.41 4.74
CA PRO A 115 11.00 2.44 3.80
C PRO A 115 12.49 2.43 3.48
N PRO A 116 13.40 2.36 4.47
CA PRO A 116 14.84 2.38 4.16
C PRO A 116 15.30 1.23 3.27
N ARG A 117 14.66 0.08 3.38
CA ARG A 117 14.99 -1.11 2.59
C ARG A 117 14.17 -1.24 1.33
N ARG A 118 13.15 -0.40 1.14
CA ARG A 118 12.24 -0.43 0.01
C ARG A 118 11.61 -1.79 -0.20
N LEU A 119 11.21 -2.39 0.90
CA LEU A 119 10.54 -3.69 0.94
C LEU A 119 9.13 -3.51 1.44
N GLY A 120 8.22 -4.27 0.86
CA GLY A 120 6.84 -4.33 1.29
C GLY A 120 6.34 -5.76 1.34
N ARG A 121 5.30 -5.97 2.11
CA ARG A 121 4.68 -7.28 2.27
C ARG A 121 3.21 -7.10 2.61
N GLN A 122 2.34 -7.83 1.93
CA GLN A 122 0.94 -7.88 2.34
C GLN A 122 0.79 -8.92 3.44
N MET A 123 0.16 -8.50 4.53
CA MET A 123 -0.21 -9.37 5.62
C MET A 123 -1.61 -9.89 5.38
N VAL A 124 -1.88 -11.11 5.85
CA VAL A 124 -3.23 -11.65 5.86
C VAL A 124 -3.61 -11.87 7.32
N LEU A 125 -4.52 -11.03 7.83
CA LEU A 125 -4.98 -11.14 9.21
C LEU A 125 -6.05 -12.20 9.30
N THR A 126 -5.95 -13.07 10.30
CA THR A 126 -6.90 -14.16 10.49
C THR A 126 -8.08 -13.78 11.38
N SER A 127 -8.03 -12.59 11.99
CA SER A 127 -9.09 -12.14 12.88
C SER A 127 -10.32 -11.70 12.08
N SER A 128 -11.49 -12.24 12.44
CA SER A 128 -12.77 -11.84 11.86
C SER A 128 -13.26 -10.49 12.36
N ARG A 129 -12.55 -9.85 13.32
CA ARG A 129 -12.93 -8.53 13.85
C ARG A 129 -12.84 -7.44 12.78
N PHE A 130 -12.00 -7.63 11.78
CA PHE A 130 -11.74 -6.59 10.78
C PHE A 130 -12.35 -6.98 9.45
N ALA A 131 -13.06 -6.03 8.84
CA ALA A 131 -13.77 -6.27 7.60
C ALA A 131 -12.84 -6.22 6.39
N VAL A 132 -13.15 -7.03 5.37
CA VAL A 132 -12.51 -6.95 4.05
C VAL A 132 -12.99 -5.68 3.32
N ARG A 133 -14.19 -5.22 3.63
CA ARG A 133 -14.81 -4.04 3.02
C ARG A 133 -15.32 -3.11 4.10
N TYR A 134 -14.42 -2.43 4.76
CA TYR A 134 -14.77 -1.44 5.78
C TYR A 134 -15.11 -0.12 5.09
N PRO A 135 -16.32 0.42 5.29
CA PRO A 135 -16.74 1.65 4.62
C PRO A 135 -15.93 2.85 5.08
N LEU A 136 -15.54 3.72 4.14
CA LEU A 136 -14.99 5.03 4.42
C LEU A 136 -16.10 6.07 4.21
N ASP A 137 -16.39 6.85 5.26
CA ASP A 137 -17.42 7.87 5.22
C ASP A 137 -16.84 9.20 4.79
N GLY A 138 -17.38 9.73 3.67
CA GLY A 138 -17.14 11.10 3.23
C GLY A 138 -15.68 11.40 2.88
N PRO A 139 -15.24 12.65 3.07
CA PRO A 139 -13.87 13.08 2.72
C PRO A 139 -12.83 12.66 3.74
N ALA A 140 -13.09 11.64 4.53
CA ALA A 140 -12.29 11.26 5.69
C ALA A 140 -11.01 10.47 5.37
N ILE A 141 -10.47 10.59 4.14
CA ILE A 141 -9.16 10.05 3.86
C ILE A 141 -8.14 11.03 4.42
N LEU A 142 -7.55 10.65 5.54
CA LEU A 142 -6.58 11.49 6.23
C LEU A 142 -5.19 11.32 5.61
N PRO A 143 -4.40 12.41 5.56
CA PRO A 143 -3.02 12.31 5.08
C PRO A 143 -2.24 11.31 5.93
N GLY A 144 -1.70 10.29 5.28
CA GLY A 144 -0.77 9.37 5.89
C GLY A 144 0.66 9.72 5.52
N PRO A 145 1.65 9.12 6.20
CA PRO A 145 3.04 9.34 5.83
C PRO A 145 3.29 8.80 4.42
N THR A 146 3.97 9.60 3.61
CA THR A 146 4.38 9.21 2.26
C THR A 146 5.84 8.78 2.32
N ALA A 147 6.08 7.47 2.30
CA ALA A 147 7.42 6.92 2.45
C ALA A 147 8.18 6.84 1.13
N PHE A 148 7.46 6.57 0.04
CA PHE A 148 8.03 6.40 -1.29
C PHE A 148 7.37 7.36 -2.25
N ARG A 149 8.16 7.99 -3.11
CA ARG A 149 7.64 8.89 -4.14
C ARG A 149 8.33 8.63 -5.45
N ALA A 150 7.55 8.47 -6.50
CA ALA A 150 8.06 8.54 -7.86
C ALA A 150 8.01 9.99 -8.32
N THR A 151 9.01 10.40 -9.07
CA THR A 151 9.03 11.71 -9.71
C THR A 151 8.22 11.62 -10.99
N ALA A 152 7.15 12.34 -11.06
CA ALA A 152 6.26 12.35 -12.23
C ALA A 152 6.66 13.44 -13.21
#